data_fbabf86a3d88f6fed839003a5efe1bcb
#
_entry.id   fbabf86a3d88f6fed839003a5efe1bcb
#
_cell.length_a   1.000
_cell.length_b   1.000
_cell.length_c   1.000
_cell.angle_alpha   90.00
_cell.angle_beta   90.00
_cell.angle_gamma   90.00
#
_symmetry.space_group_name_H-M   'P 1'
#
loop_
_entity.id
_entity.type
_entity.pdbx_description
1 polymer ?
#
loop_
_entity_poly.entity_id
_entity_poly.type
_entity_poly.pdbx_seq_one_letter_code
_entity_poly.pdbx_strand_id
1 'polypeptide(L)' 'MFLYFKAYRLHAKISVPKMSALSGLSIRTIEDLEKRGDCLVSNALKITDALGITLNDLLAPPSDDNAE' A
#
# COMPACT_ATOMS: atom_id res chain seq x y z
N MET A 1 -10.85 9.78 2.92
CA MET A 1 -10.78 8.41 3.50
C MET A 1 -9.33 8.03 3.71
N PHE A 2 -9.00 7.49 4.87
CA PHE A 2 -7.63 7.05 5.14
C PHE A 2 -7.44 5.60 4.69
N LEU A 3 -6.39 5.36 3.92
CA LEU A 3 -6.06 4.02 3.45
C LEU A 3 -4.71 3.60 4.03
N TYR A 4 -4.58 2.34 4.38
CA TYR A 4 -3.44 1.82 5.14
C TYR A 4 -2.30 1.33 4.24
N PHE A 5 -1.87 2.17 3.30
CA PHE A 5 -0.81 1.80 2.34
C PHE A 5 0.50 1.43 3.03
N LYS A 6 0.97 2.31 3.91
CA LYS A 6 2.26 2.10 4.56
C LYS A 6 2.23 0.86 5.45
N ALA A 7 1.11 0.64 6.15
CA ALA A 7 0.96 -0.51 7.03
C ALA A 7 1.08 -1.82 6.25
N TYR A 8 0.44 -1.90 5.08
CA TYR A 8 0.52 -3.10 4.26
C TYR A 8 1.90 -3.29 3.65
N ARG A 9 2.55 -2.20 3.24
CA ARG A 9 3.91 -2.27 2.72
C ARG A 9 4.87 -2.80 3.79
N LEU A 10 4.79 -2.26 4.98
CA LEU A 10 5.65 -2.70 6.09
C LEU A 10 5.35 -4.13 6.52
N HIS A 11 4.07 -4.49 6.52
CA HIS A 11 3.67 -5.86 6.83
C HIS A 11 4.27 -6.86 5.83
N ALA A 12 4.34 -6.47 4.56
CA ALA A 12 4.95 -7.30 3.52
C ALA A 12 6.47 -7.20 3.49
N LYS A 13 7.07 -6.35 4.35
CA LYS A 13 8.51 -6.14 4.43
C LYS A 13 9.09 -5.62 3.12
N ILE A 14 8.36 -4.71 2.48
CA ILE A 14 8.76 -4.12 1.20
C ILE A 14 9.20 -2.68 1.44
N SER A 15 10.38 -2.32 0.93
CA SER A 15 10.88 -0.95 1.01
C SER A 15 10.15 -0.07 -0.01
N VAL A 16 10.22 1.25 0.16
CA VAL A 16 9.62 2.17 -0.82
C VAL A 16 10.24 1.99 -2.21
N PRO A 17 11.57 1.90 -2.38
CA PRO A 17 12.14 1.63 -3.70
C PRO A 17 11.63 0.32 -4.32
N LYS A 18 11.47 -0.72 -3.51
CA LYS A 18 10.94 -2.00 -3.98
C LYS A 18 9.50 -1.85 -4.43
N MET A 19 8.68 -1.14 -3.64
CA MET A 19 7.29 -0.88 -4.00
C MET A 19 7.21 -0.07 -5.31
N SER A 20 8.10 0.89 -5.49
CA SER A 20 8.19 1.66 -6.73
C SER A 20 8.40 0.72 -7.92
N ALA A 21 9.35 -0.21 -7.80
CA ALA A 21 9.64 -1.18 -8.86
C ALA A 21 8.44 -2.08 -9.15
N LEU A 22 7.75 -2.54 -8.11
CA LEU A 22 6.63 -3.47 -8.26
C LEU A 22 5.37 -2.81 -8.80
N SER A 23 5.09 -1.59 -8.37
CA SER A 23 3.85 -0.89 -8.72
C SER A 23 3.96 -0.03 -9.97
N GLY A 24 5.17 0.32 -10.37
CA GLY A 24 5.38 1.24 -11.47
C GLY A 24 5.18 2.70 -11.10
N LEU A 25 4.99 2.99 -9.81
CA LEU A 25 4.86 4.36 -9.31
C LEU A 25 6.22 4.87 -8.86
N SER A 26 6.43 6.19 -8.96
CA SER A 26 7.69 6.77 -8.48
C SER A 26 7.76 6.71 -6.96
N ILE A 27 8.98 6.74 -6.43
CA ILE A 27 9.20 6.76 -4.98
C ILE A 27 8.47 7.94 -4.35
N ARG A 28 8.56 9.11 -4.99
CA ARG A 28 7.91 10.32 -4.48
C ARG A 28 6.39 10.15 -4.42
N THR A 29 5.80 9.54 -5.43
CA THR A 29 4.37 9.29 -5.46
C THR A 29 3.97 8.38 -4.30
N ILE A 30 4.74 7.32 -4.06
CA ILE A 30 4.46 6.39 -2.97
C ILE A 30 4.57 7.09 -1.62
N GLU A 31 5.62 7.86 -1.41
CA GLU A 31 5.80 8.61 -0.16
C GLU A 31 4.65 9.58 0.07
N ASP A 32 4.22 10.26 -0.99
CA ASP A 32 3.13 11.23 -0.89
C ASP A 32 1.80 10.57 -0.53
N LEU A 33 1.46 9.47 -1.20
CA LEU A 33 0.19 8.78 -0.91
C LEU A 33 0.19 8.13 0.47
N GLU A 34 1.35 7.65 0.94
CA GLU A 34 1.45 7.11 2.30
C GLU A 34 1.29 8.21 3.35
N LYS A 35 1.83 9.38 3.08
CA LYS A 35 1.73 10.52 3.99
C LYS A 35 0.28 11.01 4.09
N ARG A 36 -0.42 11.07 2.96
CA ARG A 36 -1.81 11.52 2.92
C ARG A 36 -2.79 10.46 3.39
N GLY A 37 -2.42 9.19 3.22
CA GLY A 37 -3.33 8.08 3.47
C GLY A 37 -4.43 8.00 2.42
N ASP A 38 -4.23 8.61 1.25
CA ASP A 38 -5.21 8.65 0.19
C ASP A 38 -4.52 8.86 -1.15
N CYS A 39 -5.17 8.46 -2.24
CA CYS A 39 -4.63 8.64 -3.59
C CYS A 39 -5.73 8.41 -4.63
N LEU A 40 -5.38 8.60 -5.90
CA LEU A 40 -6.28 8.27 -7.01
C LEU A 40 -6.50 6.75 -7.04
N VAL A 41 -7.71 6.34 -7.44
CA VAL A 41 -8.04 4.91 -7.53
C VAL A 41 -7.05 4.17 -8.43
N SER A 42 -6.64 4.77 -9.54
CA SER A 42 -5.68 4.14 -10.45
C SER A 42 -4.35 3.83 -9.76
N ASN A 43 -3.88 4.72 -8.89
CA ASN A 43 -2.65 4.49 -8.13
C ASN A 43 -2.86 3.44 -7.06
N ALA A 44 -4.02 3.46 -6.39
CA ALA A 44 -4.35 2.46 -5.38
C ALA A 44 -4.39 1.06 -5.99
N LEU A 45 -4.94 0.92 -7.19
CA LEU A 45 -4.97 -0.38 -7.88
C LEU A 45 -3.57 -0.90 -8.18
N LYS A 46 -2.65 -0.01 -8.56
CA LYS A 46 -1.26 -0.41 -8.80
C LYS A 46 -0.60 -0.92 -7.53
N ILE A 47 -0.87 -0.27 -6.40
CA ILE A 47 -0.32 -0.69 -5.10
C ILE A 47 -0.91 -2.02 -4.66
N THR A 48 -2.24 -2.17 -4.74
CA THR A 48 -2.88 -3.42 -4.32
C THR A 48 -2.44 -4.59 -5.18
N ASP A 49 -2.27 -4.35 -6.49
CA ASP A 49 -1.80 -5.37 -7.41
C ASP A 49 -0.38 -5.81 -7.03
N ALA A 50 0.49 -4.84 -6.71
CA ALA A 50 1.86 -5.13 -6.31
C ALA A 50 1.92 -5.89 -4.98
N LEU A 51 0.98 -5.63 -4.07
CA LEU A 51 0.92 -6.28 -2.76
C LEU A 51 0.12 -7.58 -2.76
N GLY A 52 -0.62 -7.85 -3.82
CA GLY A 52 -1.48 -9.03 -3.87
C GLY A 52 -2.70 -8.94 -2.96
N ILE A 53 -3.20 -7.74 -2.75
CA ILE A 53 -4.38 -7.50 -1.91
C ILE A 53 -5.44 -6.77 -2.73
N THR A 54 -6.61 -6.53 -2.12
CA THR A 54 -7.70 -5.80 -2.77
C THR A 54 -7.81 -4.38 -2.22
N LEU A 55 -8.51 -3.50 -2.94
CA LEU A 55 -8.78 -2.15 -2.45
C LEU A 55 -9.50 -2.18 -1.11
N ASN A 56 -10.40 -3.13 -0.95
CA ASN A 56 -11.16 -3.26 0.30
C ASN A 56 -10.24 -3.53 1.49
N ASP A 57 -9.17 -4.28 1.27
CA ASP A 57 -8.20 -4.58 2.33
C ASP A 57 -7.57 -3.30 2.88
N LEU A 58 -7.38 -2.28 2.05
CA LEU A 58 -6.75 -1.03 2.48
C LEU A 58 -7.59 -0.21 3.44
N LEU A 59 -8.86 -0.56 3.62
CA LEU A 59 -9.75 0.16 4.53
C LEU A 59 -9.44 -0.12 6.00
N ALA A 60 -8.71 -1.18 6.28
CA ALA A 60 -8.32 -1.56 7.63
C ALA A 60 -6.86 -1.98 7.66
N PRO A 61 -6.17 -1.87 8.80
CA PRO A 61 -4.77 -2.29 8.87
C PRO A 61 -4.64 -3.79 8.66
N PRO A 62 -3.45 -4.27 8.22
CA PRO A 62 -3.25 -5.71 8.05
C PRO A 62 -3.40 -6.45 9.37
N SER A 63 -4.00 -7.64 9.32
CA SER A 63 -4.21 -8.47 10.49
C SER A 63 -2.98 -9.33 10.73
N ASP A 64 -2.50 -9.34 11.96
CA ASP A 64 -1.38 -10.18 12.35
C ASP A 64 -1.81 -11.43 13.01
N ASP A 65 -2.74 -11.75 13.42
CA ASP A 65 -3.22 -12.82 14.15
C ASP A 65 -3.00 -14.08 13.98
N ASN A 66 -2.87 -13.71 14.07
CA ASN A 66 -2.88 -14.37 14.19
C ASN A 66 -3.38 -14.79 14.63
N ALA A 67 -3.62 -14.77 14.57
CA ALA A 67 -4.11 -15.00 14.95
C ALA A 67 -4.52 -15.69 15.11
N GLU A 68 -4.70 -15.91 15.22
CA GLU A 68 -5.02 -16.56 15.42
C GLU A 68 -4.99 -16.92 15.47
#